data_e5f4c457c9df3ead32f28c5fc500d001
#
_entry.id   e5f4c457c9df3ead32f28c5fc500d001
#
_cell.length_a   1.000
_cell.length_b   1.000
_cell.length_c   1.000
_cell.angle_alpha   90.00
_cell.angle_beta   90.00
_cell.angle_gamma   90.00
#
_symmetry.space_group_name_H-M   'P 1'
#
loop_
_entity.id
_entity.type
_entity.pdbx_description
1 polymer ?
#
loop_
_entity_poly.entity_id
_entity_poly.type
_entity_poly.pdbx_seq_one_letter_code
_entity_poly.pdbx_strand_id
1 'polypeptide(L)'
;MGPSSSSVITLAVVALLASACSSDNDAEPADGGGSGGTTSTNGGKSTGGKSTGGKSTGGTSSAGTSTAGASASGASSAGGSANTNPEDGPPAGYADGHAPIPAEAQAEDVSSPTTVIGDGSAASCTGDAFVAAVAKGGVITFDCGPDPVKILLSSTAKVFNDKGTKLVIDGGNKVTLSGGGKMRILYMSTCNKAQTYPPGPGDCNTNPGVQLVVQNLTFVDGSAKGIPEGDNNGAGGGAIYAQGGSLKVVNSRFFNNVCDDLGSDLGGGAIRKLDYLVAAGAGPQRPVWVVNSTFGGKPGLGNACANGGALSSIGVSWNIINSLLSENTAVGHGQNAGNGGNGGAIYNDGNEIVLNISGSLIENDKANEGGSAVFFVSNNKTGSITLTDSITRNNPRGTFETPDLPGFYVIAKQPATVVNSQILR
;
A
#
# COMPACT_ATOMS: atom_id res chain seq x y z
N MET A 1 -19.40 70.37 0.56
CA MET A 1 -18.22 69.93 1.39
C MET A 1 -18.79 69.12 2.52
N GLY A 2 -18.73 67.84 2.41
CA GLY A 2 -19.08 66.85 3.44
C GLY A 2 -18.17 65.65 3.33
N PRO A 3 -17.67 65.11 4.42
CA PRO A 3 -16.63 64.06 4.37
C PRO A 3 -17.21 62.68 4.08
N SER A 4 -16.53 61.96 3.21
CA SER A 4 -16.75 60.56 2.89
C SER A 4 -16.30 59.66 4.04
N SER A 5 -17.18 58.79 4.51
CA SER A 5 -16.86 57.73 5.46
C SER A 5 -16.31 56.51 4.72
N SER A 6 -15.04 56.22 4.94
CA SER A 6 -14.39 54.95 4.50
C SER A 6 -14.70 53.86 5.51
N SER A 7 -15.43 52.83 5.10
CA SER A 7 -15.63 51.61 5.87
C SER A 7 -14.40 50.73 5.74
N VAL A 8 -13.71 50.52 6.84
CA VAL A 8 -12.60 49.54 6.97
C VAL A 8 -13.22 48.17 7.24
N ILE A 9 -13.12 47.30 6.28
CA ILE A 9 -13.45 45.86 6.46
C ILE A 9 -12.25 45.19 7.11
N THR A 10 -12.40 44.84 8.38
CA THR A 10 -11.42 44.06 9.11
C THR A 10 -11.54 42.59 8.70
N LEU A 11 -10.58 42.09 7.92
CA LEU A 11 -10.47 40.69 7.57
C LEU A 11 -9.88 39.95 8.78
N ALA A 12 -10.70 39.16 9.46
CA ALA A 12 -10.21 38.24 10.50
C ALA A 12 -9.46 37.07 9.82
N VAL A 13 -8.14 37.05 9.94
CA VAL A 13 -7.31 35.94 9.57
C VAL A 13 -7.39 34.90 10.69
N VAL A 14 -8.11 33.82 10.47
CA VAL A 14 -8.05 32.64 11.33
C VAL A 14 -6.75 31.91 10.99
N ALA A 15 -5.77 32.05 11.86
CA ALA A 15 -4.55 31.24 11.81
C ALA A 15 -4.88 29.86 12.38
N LEU A 16 -4.97 28.86 11.52
CA LEU A 16 -4.90 27.46 11.96
C LEU A 16 -3.44 27.15 12.29
N LEU A 17 -3.18 26.95 13.56
CA LEU A 17 -1.92 26.43 14.08
C LEU A 17 -1.81 24.96 13.68
N ALA A 18 -0.88 24.65 12.78
CA ALA A 18 -0.42 23.29 12.56
C ALA A 18 0.34 22.84 13.81
N SER A 19 -0.21 21.87 14.54
CA SER A 19 0.51 21.16 15.61
C SER A 19 1.58 20.28 14.99
N ALA A 20 2.82 20.75 14.98
CA ALA A 20 3.97 19.88 14.78
C ALA A 20 4.14 19.06 16.07
N CYS A 21 4.04 17.74 15.99
CA CYS A 21 4.44 16.84 17.06
C CYS A 21 5.96 16.90 17.21
N SER A 22 6.47 17.65 18.18
CA SER A 22 7.81 17.48 18.70
C SER A 22 7.77 16.46 19.84
N SER A 23 8.44 15.35 19.64
CA SER A 23 8.68 14.35 20.67
C SER A 23 9.91 14.75 21.49
N ASP A 24 9.69 15.37 22.63
CA ASP A 24 10.68 15.40 23.71
C ASP A 24 10.18 14.48 24.84
N ASN A 25 10.85 13.36 24.99
CA ASN A 25 10.72 12.46 26.15
C ASN A 25 11.99 12.53 26.97
N ASP A 26 11.93 13.23 28.08
CA ASP A 26 12.77 13.00 29.25
C ASP A 26 11.88 13.16 30.49
N ALA A 27 11.60 12.05 31.17
CA ALA A 27 11.31 12.02 32.61
C ALA A 27 11.36 10.57 33.12
N GLU A 28 12.27 10.32 34.02
CA GLU A 28 12.44 9.11 34.83
C GLU A 28 11.36 8.95 35.92
N PRO A 29 11.31 7.76 36.57
CA PRO A 29 10.09 7.24 37.21
C PRO A 29 9.97 7.61 38.70
N ALA A 30 8.73 7.63 39.18
CA ALA A 30 8.43 7.59 40.63
C ALA A 30 7.57 6.38 40.96
N ASP A 31 8.08 5.64 41.91
CA ASP A 31 7.64 4.46 42.63
C ASP A 31 6.37 4.68 43.43
N GLY A 32 5.57 3.61 43.65
CA GLY A 32 4.57 3.62 44.74
C GLY A 32 3.30 2.80 44.53
N GLY A 33 3.33 1.55 44.81
CA GLY A 33 2.60 0.79 45.82
C GLY A 33 1.08 0.67 45.81
N GLY A 34 0.58 -0.58 45.79
CA GLY A 34 -0.49 -1.01 46.71
C GLY A 34 -1.79 -1.57 46.14
N SER A 35 -1.88 -2.89 46.08
CA SER A 35 -2.84 -3.75 46.79
C SER A 35 -4.33 -3.86 46.38
N GLY A 36 -4.73 -5.12 46.14
CA GLY A 36 -6.01 -5.73 46.58
C GLY A 36 -7.06 -5.87 45.49
N GLY A 37 -7.34 -7.04 44.95
CA GLY A 37 -8.07 -8.14 45.53
C GLY A 37 -9.51 -8.17 45.12
N THR A 38 -9.97 -9.14 44.38
CA THR A 38 -10.86 -10.23 44.69
C THR A 38 -11.64 -10.78 43.50
N THR A 39 -11.60 -12.05 43.43
CA THR A 39 -12.35 -13.08 42.72
C THR A 39 -13.86 -12.86 42.53
N SER A 40 -14.43 -13.29 41.38
CA SER A 40 -15.56 -14.23 41.40
C SER A 40 -15.80 -14.95 40.09
N THR A 41 -15.96 -16.22 40.21
CA THR A 41 -16.33 -17.29 39.30
C THR A 41 -17.83 -17.28 38.93
N ASN A 42 -18.13 -17.72 37.68
CA ASN A 42 -19.26 -18.61 37.29
C ASN A 42 -19.24 -18.77 35.77
N GLY A 43 -19.15 -19.87 35.15
CA GLY A 43 -19.74 -21.17 35.20
C GLY A 43 -21.01 -21.21 34.31
N GLY A 44 -20.90 -21.62 33.04
CA GLY A 44 -22.06 -21.88 32.18
C GLY A 44 -21.72 -22.86 31.07
N LYS A 45 -22.03 -24.12 31.30
CA LYS A 45 -21.99 -25.25 30.35
C LYS A 45 -23.25 -25.23 29.49
N SER A 46 -23.15 -25.41 28.17
CA SER A 46 -24.25 -25.99 27.40
C SER A 46 -23.77 -26.86 26.25
N THR A 47 -24.45 -27.93 26.11
CA THR A 47 -24.31 -29.18 25.48
C THR A 47 -24.53 -29.15 23.96
N GLY A 48 -23.95 -30.15 23.32
CA GLY A 48 -23.84 -30.48 21.94
C GLY A 48 -25.16 -30.74 21.15
N GLY A 49 -25.00 -30.66 19.86
CA GLY A 49 -25.93 -31.14 18.86
C GLY A 49 -25.16 -31.75 17.69
N LYS A 50 -25.31 -33.08 17.59
CA LYS A 50 -24.86 -33.93 16.48
C LYS A 50 -25.93 -33.89 15.39
N SER A 51 -25.56 -33.68 14.13
CA SER A 51 -26.40 -34.14 13.03
C SER A 51 -25.60 -34.77 11.90
N THR A 52 -26.12 -35.84 11.42
CA THR A 52 -25.66 -36.91 10.58
C THR A 52 -25.66 -36.55 9.08
N GLY A 53 -24.81 -37.27 8.38
CA GLY A 53 -24.46 -37.31 6.99
C GLY A 53 -25.54 -37.40 5.92
N GLY A 54 -25.11 -36.99 4.74
CA GLY A 54 -25.77 -37.28 3.47
C GLY A 54 -24.73 -37.52 2.40
N LYS A 55 -24.67 -38.78 1.97
CA LYS A 55 -23.88 -39.31 0.85
C LYS A 55 -24.71 -39.14 -0.43
N SER A 56 -24.17 -38.59 -1.50
CA SER A 56 -24.71 -38.82 -2.83
C SER A 56 -23.59 -39.00 -3.87
N THR A 57 -23.87 -39.96 -4.70
CA THR A 57 -23.05 -40.66 -5.67
C THR A 57 -22.93 -39.93 -7.01
N GLY A 58 -21.76 -40.06 -7.60
CA GLY A 58 -21.33 -40.36 -8.94
C GLY A 58 -22.07 -39.83 -10.19
N GLY A 59 -21.27 -39.23 -11.08
CA GLY A 59 -21.64 -39.03 -12.47
C GLY A 59 -20.37 -38.86 -13.32
N THR A 60 -20.04 -39.93 -14.05
CA THR A 60 -19.01 -39.97 -15.09
C THR A 60 -19.56 -39.45 -16.42
N SER A 61 -18.80 -38.64 -17.16
CA SER A 61 -18.84 -38.59 -18.65
C SER A 61 -17.64 -37.85 -19.19
N SER A 62 -16.81 -38.48 -19.81
CA SER A 62 -16.39 -38.75 -21.20
C SER A 62 -15.71 -37.57 -21.92
N ALA A 63 -14.49 -37.92 -22.37
CA ALA A 63 -13.55 -37.20 -23.20
C ALA A 63 -14.12 -36.70 -24.53
N GLY A 64 -13.65 -35.51 -24.93
CA GLY A 64 -13.74 -35.00 -26.29
C GLY A 64 -12.39 -34.47 -26.73
N THR A 65 -11.76 -35.17 -27.65
CA THR A 65 -10.59 -34.78 -28.44
C THR A 65 -10.96 -33.78 -29.51
N SER A 66 -10.19 -32.67 -29.64
CA SER A 66 -10.14 -31.95 -30.91
C SER A 66 -8.78 -31.25 -31.11
N THR A 67 -8.28 -31.54 -32.23
CA THR A 67 -7.13 -31.30 -33.06
C THR A 67 -6.52 -29.89 -33.06
N ALA A 68 -5.20 -29.89 -33.30
CA ALA A 68 -4.28 -28.83 -33.53
C ALA A 68 -4.65 -27.88 -34.71
N GLY A 69 -4.38 -26.63 -34.53
CA GLY A 69 -4.38 -25.60 -35.57
C GLY A 69 -3.21 -24.63 -35.36
N ALA A 70 -2.50 -24.37 -36.44
CA ALA A 70 -1.17 -23.83 -36.53
C ALA A 70 -1.01 -22.33 -36.22
N SER A 71 0.22 -22.01 -35.85
CA SER A 71 0.94 -20.78 -35.64
C SER A 71 0.55 -19.54 -36.49
N ALA A 72 0.44 -18.39 -35.80
CA ALA A 72 0.75 -17.08 -36.34
C ALA A 72 1.64 -16.33 -35.34
N SER A 73 2.86 -16.02 -35.77
CA SER A 73 3.82 -15.18 -35.10
C SER A 73 3.32 -13.73 -35.08
N GLY A 74 3.01 -13.20 -33.93
CA GLY A 74 2.62 -11.80 -33.72
C GLY A 74 3.40 -11.22 -32.55
N ALA A 75 3.90 -10.03 -32.75
CA ALA A 75 4.80 -9.23 -31.94
C ALA A 75 4.50 -9.29 -30.44
N SER A 76 5.54 -9.46 -29.63
CA SER A 76 5.54 -9.40 -28.18
C SER A 76 5.25 -7.97 -27.69
N SER A 77 4.01 -7.71 -27.34
CA SER A 77 3.68 -6.67 -26.38
C SER A 77 4.15 -7.15 -25.00
N ALA A 78 4.93 -6.34 -24.29
CA ALA A 78 5.30 -6.59 -22.90
C ALA A 78 4.07 -6.45 -22.01
N GLY A 79 3.13 -7.36 -22.13
CA GLY A 79 2.04 -7.57 -21.20
C GLY A 79 2.58 -8.36 -20.03
N GLY A 80 2.25 -7.94 -18.80
CA GLY A 80 2.60 -8.67 -17.59
C GLY A 80 2.32 -10.16 -17.74
N SER A 81 3.26 -10.99 -17.32
CA SER A 81 3.13 -12.45 -17.37
C SER A 81 1.84 -12.87 -16.69
N ALA A 82 0.98 -13.56 -17.40
CA ALA A 82 -0.29 -14.02 -16.84
C ALA A 82 -0.05 -14.85 -15.58
N ASN A 83 -0.73 -14.48 -14.50
CA ASN A 83 -0.72 -15.28 -13.29
C ASN A 83 -1.34 -16.64 -13.57
N THR A 84 -0.63 -17.68 -13.25
CA THR A 84 -1.05 -19.06 -13.51
C THR A 84 -2.03 -19.61 -12.46
N ASN A 85 -2.25 -18.87 -11.36
CA ASN A 85 -3.19 -19.26 -10.32
C ASN A 85 -4.42 -18.34 -10.30
N PRO A 86 -5.54 -18.69 -10.96
CA PRO A 86 -6.75 -17.87 -11.00
C PRO A 86 -7.43 -17.73 -9.63
N GLU A 87 -7.14 -18.59 -8.67
CA GLU A 87 -7.69 -18.51 -7.31
C GLU A 87 -7.06 -17.35 -6.51
N ASP A 88 -5.86 -16.90 -6.91
CA ASP A 88 -5.15 -15.79 -6.25
C ASP A 88 -5.62 -14.39 -6.72
N GLY A 89 -6.71 -14.31 -7.43
CA GLY A 89 -7.28 -13.05 -7.92
C GLY A 89 -6.85 -12.65 -9.33
N PRO A 90 -7.15 -11.41 -9.78
CA PRO A 90 -6.83 -10.95 -11.12
C PRO A 90 -5.32 -10.85 -11.35
N PRO A 91 -4.89 -10.86 -12.65
CA PRO A 91 -3.49 -10.64 -12.99
C PRO A 91 -2.96 -9.31 -12.46
N ALA A 92 -1.63 -9.17 -12.43
CA ALA A 92 -0.98 -7.93 -12.11
C ALA A 92 -1.17 -6.91 -13.24
N GLY A 93 -1.54 -5.68 -12.89
CA GLY A 93 -1.72 -4.56 -13.79
C GLY A 93 -3.11 -4.43 -14.40
N TYR A 94 -3.31 -3.34 -15.10
CA TYR A 94 -4.49 -3.07 -15.91
C TYR A 94 -4.25 -3.57 -17.33
N ALA A 95 -5.07 -4.51 -17.81
CA ALA A 95 -4.86 -5.19 -19.08
C ALA A 95 -4.84 -4.25 -20.30
N ASP A 96 -5.62 -3.16 -20.24
CA ASP A 96 -5.68 -2.16 -21.30
C ASP A 96 -4.71 -0.97 -21.05
N GLY A 97 -3.85 -1.07 -20.04
CA GLY A 97 -2.84 -0.06 -19.74
C GLY A 97 -1.66 -0.13 -20.70
N HIS A 98 -1.39 0.96 -21.41
CA HIS A 98 -0.33 1.02 -22.45
C HIS A 98 0.58 2.25 -22.30
N ALA A 99 0.56 2.90 -21.11
CA ALA A 99 1.47 4.00 -20.87
C ALA A 99 2.94 3.53 -20.89
N PRO A 100 3.86 4.32 -21.48
CA PRO A 100 5.27 3.96 -21.55
C PRO A 100 5.88 3.89 -20.14
N ILE A 101 6.67 2.84 -19.90
CA ILE A 101 7.35 2.62 -18.62
C ILE A 101 8.79 3.12 -18.76
N PRO A 102 9.20 4.18 -18.02
CA PRO A 102 10.58 4.68 -18.05
C PRO A 102 11.56 3.64 -17.49
N ALA A 103 12.83 3.77 -17.86
CA ALA A 103 13.86 2.77 -17.51
C ALA A 103 14.00 2.54 -15.99
N GLU A 104 13.93 3.60 -15.20
CA GLU A 104 14.03 3.54 -13.73
C GLU A 104 12.84 2.84 -13.07
N ALA A 105 11.71 2.71 -13.77
CA ALA A 105 10.49 2.07 -13.30
C ALA A 105 10.35 0.61 -13.73
N GLN A 106 11.23 0.11 -14.59
CA GLN A 106 11.22 -1.28 -15.03
C GLN A 106 11.64 -2.23 -13.92
N ALA A 107 11.32 -3.52 -14.08
CA ALA A 107 11.79 -4.58 -13.21
C ALA A 107 13.33 -4.63 -13.18
N GLU A 108 13.87 -4.98 -12.02
CA GLU A 108 15.33 -5.17 -11.87
C GLU A 108 15.76 -6.50 -12.47
N ASP A 109 17.01 -6.54 -12.94
CA ASP A 109 17.65 -7.79 -13.35
C ASP A 109 17.93 -8.67 -12.11
N VAL A 110 17.48 -9.92 -12.16
CA VAL A 110 17.64 -10.92 -11.09
C VAL A 110 18.40 -12.16 -11.56
N SER A 111 19.11 -12.07 -12.66
CA SER A 111 19.88 -13.18 -13.25
C SER A 111 21.03 -13.67 -12.35
N SER A 112 21.46 -12.84 -11.39
CA SER A 112 22.51 -13.14 -10.42
C SER A 112 22.02 -12.89 -8.99
N PRO A 113 21.14 -13.76 -8.45
CA PRO A 113 20.57 -13.57 -7.12
C PRO A 113 21.63 -13.74 -6.01
N THR A 114 21.54 -12.92 -4.97
CA THR A 114 22.35 -13.05 -3.75
C THR A 114 21.85 -14.21 -2.90
N THR A 115 20.54 -14.45 -2.90
CA THR A 115 19.88 -15.50 -2.15
C THR A 115 18.78 -16.13 -2.99
N VAL A 116 18.81 -17.46 -3.10
CA VAL A 116 17.69 -18.24 -3.63
C VAL A 116 16.99 -18.93 -2.46
N ILE A 117 15.70 -18.72 -2.31
CA ILE A 117 14.88 -19.37 -1.28
C ILE A 117 14.28 -20.63 -1.89
N GLY A 118 14.56 -21.77 -1.27
CA GLY A 118 14.08 -23.07 -1.72
C GLY A 118 15.16 -23.90 -2.41
N ASP A 119 14.79 -25.15 -2.73
CA ASP A 119 15.64 -26.19 -3.32
C ASP A 119 14.93 -26.97 -4.44
N GLY A 120 13.97 -26.36 -5.09
CA GLY A 120 13.13 -26.98 -6.13
C GLY A 120 11.85 -27.62 -5.59
N SER A 121 11.54 -27.49 -4.29
CA SER A 121 10.31 -28.00 -3.69
C SER A 121 9.51 -26.91 -2.97
N ALA A 122 8.19 -27.02 -3.00
CA ALA A 122 7.30 -26.07 -2.30
C ALA A 122 7.54 -26.07 -0.77
N ALA A 123 7.87 -27.21 -0.19
CA ALA A 123 8.12 -27.38 1.25
C ALA A 123 9.36 -26.63 1.75
N SER A 124 10.34 -26.40 0.86
CA SER A 124 11.58 -25.68 1.19
C SER A 124 11.40 -24.15 1.26
N CYS A 125 10.33 -23.63 0.66
CA CYS A 125 10.01 -22.21 0.66
C CYS A 125 9.19 -21.84 1.90
N THR A 126 9.86 -21.51 2.98
CA THR A 126 9.25 -21.22 4.28
C THR A 126 9.24 -19.74 4.61
N GLY A 127 8.34 -19.33 5.51
CA GLY A 127 8.30 -17.95 6.03
C GLY A 127 9.61 -17.57 6.74
N ASP A 128 10.20 -18.49 7.49
CA ASP A 128 11.47 -18.24 8.19
C ASP A 128 12.63 -18.01 7.21
N ALA A 129 12.70 -18.80 6.13
CA ALA A 129 13.71 -18.62 5.08
C ALA A 129 13.55 -17.25 4.40
N PHE A 130 12.31 -16.83 4.13
CA PHE A 130 12.02 -15.50 3.58
C PHE A 130 12.45 -14.38 4.52
N VAL A 131 12.05 -14.44 5.80
CA VAL A 131 12.43 -13.44 6.81
C VAL A 131 13.95 -13.32 6.94
N ALA A 132 14.65 -14.46 6.98
CA ALA A 132 16.12 -14.51 7.04
C ALA A 132 16.79 -13.93 5.78
N ALA A 133 16.24 -14.20 4.59
CA ALA A 133 16.74 -13.66 3.33
C ALA A 133 16.58 -12.13 3.26
N VAL A 134 15.40 -11.59 3.62
CA VAL A 134 15.16 -10.14 3.67
C VAL A 134 16.14 -9.45 4.63
N ALA A 135 16.41 -10.05 5.78
CA ALA A 135 17.36 -9.50 6.75
C ALA A 135 18.83 -9.47 6.23
N LYS A 136 19.17 -10.31 5.26
CA LYS A 136 20.50 -10.31 4.61
C LYS A 136 20.64 -9.23 3.53
N GLY A 137 19.52 -8.82 2.92
CA GLY A 137 19.53 -7.88 1.79
C GLY A 137 19.95 -8.50 0.45
N GLY A 138 20.21 -7.64 -0.53
CA GLY A 138 20.63 -8.03 -1.88
C GLY A 138 19.48 -8.44 -2.81
N VAL A 139 19.72 -9.36 -3.75
CA VAL A 139 18.74 -9.86 -4.72
C VAL A 139 18.23 -11.22 -4.26
N ILE A 140 16.93 -11.33 -4.03
CA ILE A 140 16.25 -12.53 -3.53
C ILE A 140 15.35 -13.09 -4.61
N THR A 141 15.51 -14.36 -4.94
CA THR A 141 14.64 -15.13 -5.81
C THR A 141 14.18 -16.41 -5.11
N PHE A 142 13.30 -17.19 -5.76
CA PHE A 142 12.71 -18.39 -5.18
C PHE A 142 12.85 -19.56 -6.14
N ASP A 143 13.20 -20.73 -5.59
CA ASP A 143 13.14 -22.02 -6.24
C ASP A 143 12.24 -22.96 -5.44
N CYS A 144 10.93 -22.77 -5.59
CA CYS A 144 9.88 -23.49 -4.87
C CYS A 144 9.24 -24.60 -5.72
N GLY A 145 9.85 -24.93 -6.85
CA GLY A 145 9.31 -25.88 -7.81
C GLY A 145 8.47 -25.21 -8.92
N PRO A 146 7.82 -26.04 -9.77
CA PRO A 146 7.12 -25.56 -10.96
C PRO A 146 5.79 -24.85 -10.66
N ASP A 147 5.14 -25.23 -9.57
CA ASP A 147 3.78 -24.76 -9.23
C ASP A 147 3.80 -23.47 -8.40
N PRO A 148 2.72 -22.69 -8.40
CA PRO A 148 2.54 -21.57 -7.50
C PRO A 148 2.59 -21.98 -6.04
N VAL A 149 3.23 -21.16 -5.19
CA VAL A 149 3.36 -21.42 -3.76
C VAL A 149 2.88 -20.24 -2.92
N LYS A 150 2.15 -20.54 -1.84
CA LYS A 150 1.77 -19.58 -0.80
C LYS A 150 2.66 -19.80 0.43
N ILE A 151 3.47 -18.81 0.77
CA ILE A 151 4.36 -18.80 1.92
C ILE A 151 3.69 -18.03 3.06
N LEU A 152 3.31 -18.73 4.11
CA LEU A 152 2.79 -18.11 5.34
C LEU A 152 3.97 -17.65 6.20
N LEU A 153 3.99 -16.37 6.54
CA LEU A 153 5.03 -15.81 7.39
C LEU A 153 4.80 -16.17 8.87
N SER A 154 5.90 -16.42 9.58
CA SER A 154 5.95 -16.59 11.04
C SER A 154 6.19 -15.26 11.77
N SER A 155 6.82 -14.29 11.12
CA SER A 155 7.09 -12.95 11.61
C SER A 155 7.22 -11.96 10.45
N THR A 156 7.07 -10.66 10.75
CA THR A 156 7.31 -9.60 9.77
C THR A 156 8.75 -9.62 9.26
N ALA A 157 8.93 -9.66 7.94
CA ALA A 157 10.25 -9.56 7.33
C ALA A 157 10.76 -8.11 7.39
N LYS A 158 11.89 -7.90 8.05
CA LYS A 158 12.47 -6.58 8.33
C LYS A 158 13.68 -6.30 7.46
N VAL A 159 13.66 -5.16 6.77
CA VAL A 159 14.76 -4.67 5.96
C VAL A 159 15.76 -3.95 6.86
N PHE A 160 17.03 -4.30 6.79
CA PHE A 160 18.11 -3.66 7.53
C PHE A 160 18.86 -2.66 6.66
N ASN A 161 19.08 -1.45 7.17
CA ASN A 161 19.64 -0.33 6.43
C ASN A 161 21.14 -0.45 6.14
N ASP A 162 21.84 -1.38 6.79
CA ASP A 162 23.28 -1.63 6.63
C ASP A 162 23.61 -2.77 5.65
N LYS A 163 22.60 -3.36 4.99
CA LYS A 163 22.75 -4.52 4.09
C LYS A 163 22.81 -4.15 2.60
N GLY A 164 23.33 -2.98 2.30
CA GLY A 164 23.46 -2.46 0.93
C GLY A 164 22.44 -1.38 0.60
N THR A 165 22.56 -0.83 -0.60
CA THR A 165 21.74 0.30 -1.07
C THR A 165 20.45 -0.15 -1.77
N LYS A 166 20.33 -1.44 -2.10
CA LYS A 166 19.16 -1.99 -2.80
C LYS A 166 18.84 -3.40 -2.29
N LEU A 167 17.56 -3.64 -2.06
CA LEU A 167 16.99 -4.96 -1.82
C LEU A 167 15.95 -5.23 -2.91
N VAL A 168 16.14 -6.31 -3.67
CA VAL A 168 15.19 -6.78 -4.70
C VAL A 168 14.59 -8.10 -4.27
N ILE A 169 13.27 -8.22 -4.34
CA ILE A 169 12.56 -9.47 -4.04
C ILE A 169 11.71 -9.81 -5.26
N ASP A 170 12.05 -10.89 -5.95
CA ASP A 170 11.36 -11.35 -7.15
C ASP A 170 10.70 -12.71 -6.93
N GLY A 171 9.37 -12.74 -7.02
CA GLY A 171 8.58 -13.96 -6.82
C GLY A 171 8.37 -14.80 -8.08
N GLY A 172 8.89 -14.39 -9.23
CA GLY A 172 8.76 -15.11 -10.50
C GLY A 172 7.30 -15.32 -10.95
N ASN A 173 6.37 -14.49 -10.49
CA ASN A 173 4.92 -14.61 -10.68
C ASN A 173 4.29 -15.89 -10.10
N LYS A 174 5.00 -16.61 -9.23
CA LYS A 174 4.54 -17.87 -8.63
C LYS A 174 4.43 -17.80 -7.11
N VAL A 175 5.05 -16.79 -6.48
CA VAL A 175 5.12 -16.71 -5.03
C VAL A 175 4.05 -15.77 -4.48
N THR A 176 3.28 -16.27 -3.53
CA THR A 176 2.35 -15.52 -2.70
C THR A 176 2.89 -15.44 -1.28
N LEU A 177 3.13 -14.25 -0.76
CA LEU A 177 3.50 -14.00 0.62
C LEU A 177 2.25 -13.67 1.44
N SER A 178 2.02 -14.38 2.54
CA SER A 178 0.84 -14.20 3.38
C SER A 178 1.20 -13.81 4.81
N GLY A 179 0.58 -12.72 5.31
CA GLY A 179 0.62 -12.35 6.71
C GLY A 179 -0.35 -13.14 7.60
N GLY A 180 -1.19 -14.01 7.00
CA GLY A 180 -2.17 -14.84 7.70
C GLY A 180 -3.23 -14.04 8.46
N GLY A 181 -3.48 -12.78 8.09
CA GLY A 181 -4.38 -11.85 8.78
C GLY A 181 -3.87 -11.39 10.15
N LYS A 182 -2.63 -11.67 10.50
CA LYS A 182 -2.09 -11.46 11.85
C LYS A 182 -0.90 -10.51 11.91
N MET A 183 -0.16 -10.37 10.81
CA MET A 183 1.06 -9.58 10.79
C MET A 183 1.28 -8.89 9.47
N ARG A 184 1.99 -7.78 9.51
CA ARG A 184 2.57 -7.12 8.34
C ARG A 184 3.56 -8.05 7.66
N ILE A 185 3.64 -7.97 6.31
CA ILE A 185 4.54 -8.83 5.55
C ILE A 185 5.96 -8.25 5.50
N LEU A 186 6.10 -6.99 5.06
CA LEU A 186 7.40 -6.30 4.94
C LEU A 186 7.42 -5.00 5.75
N TYR A 187 8.54 -4.75 6.40
CA TYR A 187 8.81 -3.53 7.17
C TYR A 187 10.18 -2.95 6.84
N MET A 188 10.21 -1.69 6.44
CA MET A 188 11.43 -0.90 6.21
C MET A 188 11.30 0.44 6.93
N SER A 189 12.30 0.82 7.74
CA SER A 189 12.32 2.14 8.35
C SER A 189 13.76 2.62 8.57
N THR A 190 14.06 3.77 8.02
CA THR A 190 15.33 4.45 8.27
C THR A 190 15.35 5.16 9.63
N CYS A 191 14.21 5.29 10.29
CA CYS A 191 14.09 5.91 11.60
C CYS A 191 14.14 4.90 12.77
N ASN A 192 14.02 3.61 12.50
CA ASN A 192 14.06 2.59 13.54
C ASN A 192 15.48 2.14 13.82
N LYS A 193 16.01 2.48 14.99
CA LYS A 193 17.36 2.08 15.43
C LYS A 193 17.57 0.57 15.43
N ALA A 194 16.52 -0.22 15.69
CA ALA A 194 16.58 -1.68 15.62
C ALA A 194 16.76 -2.23 14.19
N GLN A 195 16.56 -1.39 13.17
CA GLN A 195 16.82 -1.71 11.76
C GLN A 195 18.17 -1.14 11.28
N THR A 196 19.07 -0.85 12.18
CA THR A 196 20.37 -0.23 11.91
C THR A 196 20.19 1.12 11.22
N TYR A 197 19.99 2.16 12.02
CA TYR A 197 19.85 3.54 11.56
C TYR A 197 21.01 3.88 10.61
N PRO A 198 20.75 4.26 9.35
CA PRO A 198 21.83 4.50 8.40
C PRO A 198 22.65 5.73 8.81
N PRO A 199 23.99 5.68 8.67
CA PRO A 199 24.81 6.84 8.92
C PRO A 199 24.53 7.94 7.87
N GLY A 200 24.43 9.17 8.30
CA GLY A 200 24.28 10.31 7.39
C GLY A 200 23.85 11.57 8.12
N PRO A 201 24.13 12.75 7.58
CA PRO A 201 23.59 13.99 8.10
C PRO A 201 22.10 14.10 7.76
N GLY A 202 21.29 14.58 8.68
CA GLY A 202 19.91 14.91 8.46
C GLY A 202 18.92 14.04 9.22
N ASP A 203 17.66 14.29 8.95
CA ASP A 203 16.53 13.56 9.52
C ASP A 203 16.48 12.12 8.97
N CYS A 204 16.12 11.18 9.79
CA CYS A 204 15.97 9.79 9.39
C CYS A 204 14.93 9.60 8.27
N ASN A 205 13.91 10.43 8.21
CA ASN A 205 12.90 10.40 7.15
C ASN A 205 13.45 10.83 5.78
N THR A 206 14.48 11.68 5.77
CA THR A 206 15.12 12.17 4.53
C THR A 206 16.28 11.29 4.09
N ASN A 207 16.67 10.33 4.91
CA ASN A 207 17.79 9.46 4.60
C ASN A 207 17.46 8.60 3.35
N PRO A 208 18.37 8.54 2.35
CA PRO A 208 18.16 7.73 1.15
C PRO A 208 17.99 6.23 1.45
N GLY A 209 18.58 5.74 2.55
CA GLY A 209 18.38 4.37 3.00
C GLY A 209 18.54 3.32 1.90
N VAL A 210 17.75 2.26 2.01
CA VAL A 210 17.68 1.16 1.03
C VAL A 210 16.59 1.46 0.00
N GLN A 211 16.85 1.16 -1.25
CA GLN A 211 15.78 1.01 -2.24
C GLN A 211 15.18 -0.39 -2.10
N LEU A 212 13.93 -0.48 -1.66
CA LEU A 212 13.16 -1.72 -1.68
C LEU A 212 12.46 -1.87 -3.03
N VAL A 213 12.73 -2.96 -3.71
CA VAL A 213 12.05 -3.35 -4.94
C VAL A 213 11.34 -4.68 -4.69
N VAL A 214 10.02 -4.69 -4.94
CA VAL A 214 9.23 -5.92 -4.95
C VAL A 214 8.67 -6.11 -6.34
N GLN A 215 8.88 -7.29 -6.91
CA GLN A 215 8.44 -7.57 -8.27
C GLN A 215 7.96 -8.99 -8.45
N ASN A 216 6.98 -9.16 -9.34
CA ASN A 216 6.44 -10.47 -9.69
C ASN A 216 5.93 -11.27 -8.47
N LEU A 217 5.32 -10.58 -7.49
CA LEU A 217 4.90 -11.12 -6.20
C LEU A 217 3.40 -10.90 -5.95
N THR A 218 2.82 -11.77 -5.14
CA THR A 218 1.50 -11.54 -4.54
C THR A 218 1.62 -11.38 -3.03
N PHE A 219 0.96 -10.36 -2.47
CA PHE A 219 0.90 -10.08 -1.03
C PHE A 219 -0.55 -10.22 -0.57
N VAL A 220 -0.81 -11.17 0.34
CA VAL A 220 -2.17 -11.44 0.82
C VAL A 220 -2.25 -11.45 2.33
N ASP A 221 -3.41 -11.04 2.84
CA ASP A 221 -3.75 -11.17 4.25
C ASP A 221 -2.69 -10.55 5.19
N GLY A 222 -1.99 -9.50 4.74
CA GLY A 222 -1.10 -8.71 5.59
C GLY A 222 -1.91 -7.86 6.57
N SER A 223 -1.46 -7.75 7.82
CA SER A 223 -2.18 -7.01 8.85
C SER A 223 -1.24 -6.13 9.67
N ALA A 224 -1.57 -4.84 9.73
CA ALA A 224 -0.97 -3.88 10.65
C ALA A 224 -1.95 -3.45 11.75
N LYS A 225 -3.01 -4.24 12.01
CA LYS A 225 -3.96 -3.97 13.09
C LYS A 225 -3.30 -4.08 14.45
N GLY A 226 -3.66 -3.16 15.35
CA GLY A 226 -3.12 -3.09 16.69
C GLY A 226 -1.73 -2.44 16.80
N ILE A 227 -1.25 -1.81 15.71
CA ILE A 227 -0.03 -0.97 15.76
C ILE A 227 -0.50 0.48 15.76
N PRO A 228 -0.48 1.18 16.91
CA PRO A 228 -1.02 2.53 17.02
C PRO A 228 -0.19 3.55 16.24
N GLU A 229 -0.82 4.67 15.90
CA GLU A 229 -0.14 5.85 15.37
C GLU A 229 0.96 6.31 16.35
N GLY A 230 2.15 6.64 15.80
CA GLY A 230 3.31 7.03 16.61
C GLY A 230 4.15 5.87 17.17
N ASP A 231 3.74 4.61 16.98
CA ASP A 231 4.57 3.46 17.35
C ASP A 231 5.82 3.36 16.47
N ASN A 232 6.96 3.00 17.06
CA ASN A 232 8.23 2.83 16.37
C ASN A 232 8.20 1.72 15.30
N ASN A 233 7.21 0.83 15.33
CA ASN A 233 6.97 -0.16 14.29
C ASN A 233 6.12 0.40 13.13
N GLY A 234 5.69 1.65 13.21
CA GLY A 234 4.94 2.34 12.18
C GLY A 234 3.51 1.81 11.99
N ALA A 235 2.52 2.65 12.13
CA ALA A 235 1.13 2.28 11.90
C ALA A 235 0.77 2.24 10.41
N GLY A 236 -0.13 1.36 9.98
CA GLY A 236 -0.54 1.20 8.58
C GLY A 236 0.37 0.29 7.76
N GLY A 237 0.08 0.15 6.48
CA GLY A 237 0.84 -0.74 5.58
C GLY A 237 0.73 -2.22 5.95
N GLY A 238 -0.44 -2.82 5.75
CA GLY A 238 -0.65 -4.24 6.09
C GLY A 238 0.28 -5.19 5.34
N ALA A 239 0.51 -4.95 4.05
CA ALA A 239 1.53 -5.67 3.31
C ALA A 239 2.91 -5.03 3.48
N ILE A 240 3.07 -3.75 3.19
CA ILE A 240 4.36 -3.06 3.19
C ILE A 240 4.25 -1.74 3.96
N TYR A 241 5.09 -1.57 4.96
CA TYR A 241 5.39 -0.28 5.57
C TYR A 241 6.80 0.15 5.18
N ALA A 242 6.94 1.36 4.65
CA ALA A 242 8.23 1.91 4.28
C ALA A 242 8.35 3.37 4.73
N GLN A 243 9.32 3.65 5.60
CA GLN A 243 9.66 5.00 6.08
C GLN A 243 11.10 5.33 5.71
N GLY A 244 11.31 6.48 5.05
CA GLY A 244 12.59 6.79 4.41
C GLY A 244 12.92 5.80 3.29
N GLY A 245 14.13 5.83 2.76
CA GLY A 245 14.53 5.01 1.63
C GLY A 245 13.68 5.26 0.37
N SER A 246 13.67 4.33 -0.57
CA SER A 246 12.79 4.39 -1.74
C SER A 246 12.05 3.06 -1.97
N LEU A 247 10.95 3.10 -2.71
CA LEU A 247 10.12 1.93 -2.98
C LEU A 247 9.78 1.84 -4.46
N LYS A 248 9.92 0.64 -5.03
CA LYS A 248 9.46 0.28 -6.37
C LYS A 248 8.67 -1.02 -6.32
N VAL A 249 7.49 -1.02 -6.93
CA VAL A 249 6.56 -2.14 -7.01
C VAL A 249 6.27 -2.43 -8.47
N VAL A 250 6.59 -3.63 -8.95
CA VAL A 250 6.45 -3.98 -10.37
C VAL A 250 5.75 -5.33 -10.50
N ASN A 251 4.79 -5.43 -11.40
CA ASN A 251 4.07 -6.67 -11.72
C ASN A 251 3.58 -7.42 -10.47
N SER A 252 3.10 -6.70 -9.45
CA SER A 252 2.77 -7.29 -8.15
C SER A 252 1.29 -7.12 -7.81
N ARG A 253 0.80 -7.96 -6.90
CA ARG A 253 -0.61 -7.99 -6.51
C ARG A 253 -0.77 -7.90 -5.00
N PHE A 254 -1.81 -7.21 -4.54
CA PHE A 254 -2.07 -6.96 -3.13
C PHE A 254 -3.54 -7.20 -2.81
N PHE A 255 -3.84 -8.23 -2.01
CA PHE A 255 -5.19 -8.65 -1.70
C PHE A 255 -5.43 -8.79 -0.19
N ASN A 256 -6.56 -8.30 0.30
CA ASN A 256 -6.99 -8.43 1.70
C ASN A 256 -5.97 -7.94 2.73
N ASN A 257 -5.14 -6.98 2.38
CA ASN A 257 -4.23 -6.40 3.35
C ASN A 257 -4.95 -5.30 4.14
N VAL A 258 -4.73 -5.25 5.45
CA VAL A 258 -5.49 -4.38 6.34
C VAL A 258 -4.60 -3.66 7.35
N CYS A 259 -5.10 -2.53 7.84
CA CYS A 259 -4.60 -1.86 9.03
C CYS A 259 -5.76 -1.52 9.98
N ASP A 260 -5.51 -0.75 11.03
CA ASP A 260 -6.57 -0.32 11.94
C ASP A 260 -7.61 0.54 11.23
N ASP A 261 -8.85 0.40 11.69
CA ASP A 261 -10.01 1.06 11.12
C ASP A 261 -10.12 2.54 11.53
N LEU A 262 -9.33 2.97 12.51
CA LEU A 262 -9.35 4.31 13.10
C LEU A 262 -7.95 4.89 13.18
N GLY A 263 -7.80 6.16 12.81
CA GLY A 263 -6.56 6.93 12.88
C GLY A 263 -6.59 8.10 11.91
N SER A 264 -6.27 9.31 12.40
CA SER A 264 -6.37 10.53 11.59
C SER A 264 -5.46 10.51 10.38
N ASP A 265 -4.21 10.08 10.58
CA ASP A 265 -3.18 9.98 9.54
C ASP A 265 -2.78 8.55 9.22
N LEU A 266 -3.43 7.56 9.83
CA LEU A 266 -3.17 6.15 9.64
C LEU A 266 -3.75 5.68 8.31
N GLY A 267 -2.95 4.96 7.49
CA GLY A 267 -3.43 4.58 6.17
C GLY A 267 -2.61 3.47 5.49
N GLY A 268 -3.08 3.11 4.29
CA GLY A 268 -2.46 2.11 3.43
C GLY A 268 -2.73 0.68 3.89
N GLY A 269 -3.89 0.15 3.55
CA GLY A 269 -4.18 -1.27 3.81
C GLY A 269 -3.11 -2.17 3.18
N ALA A 270 -2.76 -1.93 1.93
CA ALA A 270 -1.65 -2.60 1.28
C ALA A 270 -0.31 -1.93 1.59
N ILE A 271 -0.11 -0.67 1.20
CA ILE A 271 1.19 0.01 1.28
C ILE A 271 1.06 1.35 1.99
N ARG A 272 1.89 1.57 2.99
CA ARG A 272 2.13 2.88 3.59
C ARG A 272 3.57 3.31 3.34
N LYS A 273 3.76 4.51 2.76
CA LYS A 273 5.07 5.12 2.56
C LYS A 273 5.13 6.48 3.24
N LEU A 274 6.12 6.66 4.08
CA LEU A 274 6.39 7.93 4.75
C LEU A 274 7.76 8.46 4.32
N ASP A 275 7.79 9.74 3.97
CA ASP A 275 9.03 10.43 3.64
C ASP A 275 8.81 11.93 3.87
N TYR A 276 9.31 12.47 4.95
CA TYR A 276 9.15 13.88 5.27
C TYR A 276 10.12 14.77 4.48
N LEU A 277 10.40 14.41 3.25
CA LEU A 277 11.30 15.12 2.35
C LEU A 277 10.81 16.50 2.00
N VAL A 278 10.54 17.37 3.00
CA VAL A 278 10.04 18.67 2.57
C VAL A 278 10.44 19.83 3.43
N ALA A 279 11.66 19.81 3.91
CA ALA A 279 12.34 21.08 4.12
C ALA A 279 12.80 21.58 2.73
N ALA A 280 12.46 22.79 2.37
CA ALA A 280 12.97 23.42 1.15
C ALA A 280 14.48 23.19 1.05
N GLY A 281 14.95 22.54 -0.01
CA GLY A 281 16.35 22.18 -0.18
C GLY A 281 16.76 20.77 0.27
N ALA A 282 15.86 19.90 0.66
CA ALA A 282 16.18 18.54 1.17
C ALA A 282 16.65 17.54 0.10
N GLY A 283 16.93 17.96 -1.11
CA GLY A 283 17.41 17.09 -2.20
C GLY A 283 16.29 16.57 -3.11
N PRO A 284 16.64 15.75 -4.11
CA PRO A 284 15.66 15.27 -5.08
C PRO A 284 14.63 14.37 -4.40
N GLN A 285 13.37 14.54 -4.77
CA GLN A 285 12.31 13.63 -4.35
C GLN A 285 12.59 12.22 -4.86
N ARG A 286 12.25 11.23 -4.06
CA ARG A 286 12.34 9.80 -4.39
C ARG A 286 10.93 9.26 -4.60
N PRO A 287 10.36 9.41 -5.81
CA PRO A 287 9.00 8.97 -6.05
C PRO A 287 8.89 7.45 -5.87
N VAL A 288 7.76 7.00 -5.36
CA VAL A 288 7.39 5.59 -5.42
C VAL A 288 6.93 5.27 -6.84
N TRP A 289 7.45 4.17 -7.37
CA TRP A 289 7.00 3.60 -8.63
C TRP A 289 6.08 2.41 -8.36
N VAL A 290 4.88 2.45 -8.93
CA VAL A 290 3.93 1.34 -8.97
C VAL A 290 3.62 1.06 -10.42
N VAL A 291 4.07 -0.08 -10.92
CA VAL A 291 4.01 -0.41 -12.35
C VAL A 291 3.35 -1.76 -12.56
N ASN A 292 2.42 -1.83 -13.48
CA ASN A 292 1.73 -3.08 -13.84
C ASN A 292 1.25 -3.86 -12.60
N SER A 293 0.68 -3.18 -11.61
CA SER A 293 0.37 -3.81 -10.32
C SER A 293 -1.12 -3.72 -10.00
N THR A 294 -1.62 -4.66 -9.22
CA THR A 294 -3.05 -4.78 -8.88
C THR A 294 -3.25 -4.70 -7.37
N PHE A 295 -4.18 -3.84 -6.95
CA PHE A 295 -4.61 -3.70 -5.56
C PHE A 295 -6.12 -4.01 -5.48
N GLY A 296 -6.47 -5.18 -4.95
CA GLY A 296 -7.84 -5.68 -4.97
C GLY A 296 -8.23 -6.31 -6.30
N GLY A 297 -9.08 -5.63 -7.09
CA GLY A 297 -9.40 -6.01 -8.47
C GLY A 297 -10.64 -6.89 -8.63
N LYS A 298 -11.23 -7.38 -7.56
CA LYS A 298 -12.57 -8.00 -7.53
C LYS A 298 -13.18 -7.97 -6.12
N PRO A 299 -14.51 -8.09 -6.00
CA PRO A 299 -15.17 -8.16 -4.69
C PRO A 299 -14.55 -9.21 -3.76
N GLY A 300 -14.29 -8.82 -2.51
CA GLY A 300 -13.69 -9.67 -1.49
C GLY A 300 -12.16 -9.73 -1.50
N LEU A 301 -11.48 -9.05 -2.42
CA LEU A 301 -10.01 -8.95 -2.44
C LEU A 301 -9.48 -7.54 -2.16
N GLY A 302 -10.36 -6.57 -1.91
CA GLY A 302 -9.97 -5.20 -1.60
C GLY A 302 -9.14 -5.09 -0.33
N ASN A 303 -8.26 -4.10 -0.29
CA ASN A 303 -7.49 -3.75 0.89
C ASN A 303 -8.25 -2.69 1.71
N ALA A 304 -8.02 -2.62 3.03
CA ALA A 304 -8.75 -1.70 3.89
C ALA A 304 -7.89 -1.10 5.01
N CYS A 305 -8.14 0.18 5.30
CA CYS A 305 -7.48 0.89 6.40
C CYS A 305 -8.28 2.15 6.79
N ALA A 306 -7.91 2.82 7.85
CA ALA A 306 -8.54 4.09 8.24
C ALA A 306 -8.55 5.09 7.09
N ASN A 307 -7.42 5.30 6.42
CA ASN A 307 -7.28 6.08 5.17
C ASN A 307 -6.53 5.25 4.11
N GLY A 308 -6.68 5.60 2.83
CA GLY A 308 -5.97 4.93 1.75
C GLY A 308 -6.15 3.42 1.80
N GLY A 309 -7.31 2.92 1.41
CA GLY A 309 -7.59 1.47 1.46
C GLY A 309 -6.48 0.64 0.84
N ALA A 310 -5.95 1.04 -0.31
CA ALA A 310 -4.78 0.41 -0.92
C ALA A 310 -3.48 1.13 -0.54
N LEU A 311 -3.32 2.39 -0.93
CA LEU A 311 -2.08 3.16 -0.84
C LEU A 311 -2.25 4.35 0.09
N SER A 312 -1.26 4.61 0.93
CA SER A 312 -1.21 5.80 1.74
C SER A 312 0.20 6.36 1.82
N SER A 313 0.31 7.68 1.84
CA SER A 313 1.59 8.34 2.09
C SER A 313 1.45 9.71 2.72
N ILE A 314 2.52 10.12 3.41
CA ILE A 314 2.74 11.48 3.87
C ILE A 314 4.09 11.95 3.34
N GLY A 315 4.07 13.08 2.59
CA GLY A 315 5.27 13.72 2.04
C GLY A 315 5.93 12.96 0.89
N VAL A 316 5.18 12.14 0.13
CA VAL A 316 5.72 11.26 -0.91
C VAL A 316 5.04 11.52 -2.25
N SER A 317 5.83 11.55 -3.31
CA SER A 317 5.35 11.57 -4.69
C SER A 317 5.21 10.16 -5.25
N TRP A 318 4.20 9.94 -6.12
CA TRP A 318 3.91 8.64 -6.72
C TRP A 318 3.83 8.72 -8.24
N ASN A 319 4.35 7.69 -8.89
CA ASN A 319 4.09 7.38 -10.30
C ASN A 319 3.42 6.01 -10.38
N ILE A 320 2.15 5.99 -10.77
CA ILE A 320 1.33 4.78 -10.90
C ILE A 320 1.08 4.57 -12.40
N ILE A 321 1.60 3.46 -12.93
CA ILE A 321 1.63 3.20 -14.37
C ILE A 321 0.97 1.84 -14.65
N ASN A 322 0.01 1.80 -15.60
CA ASN A 322 -0.63 0.58 -16.08
C ASN A 322 -1.16 -0.32 -14.96
N SER A 323 -1.70 0.27 -13.90
CA SER A 323 -2.06 -0.45 -12.68
C SER A 323 -3.57 -0.45 -12.48
N LEU A 324 -4.05 -1.45 -11.72
CA LEU A 324 -5.45 -1.61 -11.33
C LEU A 324 -5.58 -1.40 -9.81
N LEU A 325 -6.41 -0.45 -9.41
CA LEU A 325 -6.85 -0.28 -8.03
C LEU A 325 -8.37 -0.45 -8.01
N SER A 326 -8.87 -1.44 -7.24
CA SER A 326 -10.30 -1.72 -7.25
C SER A 326 -10.76 -2.40 -5.96
N GLU A 327 -11.98 -2.08 -5.52
CA GLU A 327 -12.61 -2.64 -4.32
C GLU A 327 -11.92 -2.28 -2.99
N ASN A 328 -11.01 -1.31 -2.97
CA ASN A 328 -10.33 -0.90 -1.75
C ASN A 328 -11.21 0.06 -0.93
N THR A 329 -11.01 0.10 0.39
CA THR A 329 -11.89 0.87 1.26
C THR A 329 -11.14 1.64 2.34
N ALA A 330 -11.38 2.95 2.44
CA ALA A 330 -11.04 3.77 3.60
C ALA A 330 -12.20 3.73 4.60
N VAL A 331 -12.00 3.01 5.70
CA VAL A 331 -13.08 2.67 6.67
C VAL A 331 -13.19 3.63 7.84
N GLY A 332 -12.25 4.56 8.01
CA GLY A 332 -12.27 5.55 9.08
C GLY A 332 -13.41 6.56 8.97
N HIS A 333 -13.54 7.43 9.97
CA HIS A 333 -14.58 8.47 10.01
C HIS A 333 -14.07 9.78 10.63
N GLY A 334 -14.63 10.90 10.20
CA GLY A 334 -14.35 12.21 10.80
C GLY A 334 -13.08 12.88 10.27
N GLN A 335 -12.45 12.35 9.24
CA GLN A 335 -11.32 12.94 8.52
C GLN A 335 -10.03 13.04 9.36
N ASN A 336 -9.13 13.96 9.02
CA ASN A 336 -7.99 14.37 9.84
C ASN A 336 -8.49 15.27 10.97
N ALA A 337 -7.96 15.09 12.17
CA ALA A 337 -8.45 15.48 13.48
C ALA A 337 -9.65 14.64 13.98
N GLY A 338 -10.12 13.65 13.19
CA GLY A 338 -11.00 12.55 13.58
C GLY A 338 -10.28 11.21 13.48
N ASN A 339 -10.90 10.24 12.80
CA ASN A 339 -10.39 8.87 12.69
C ASN A 339 -10.23 8.42 11.22
N GLY A 340 -9.95 9.34 10.30
CA GLY A 340 -9.71 9.04 8.90
C GLY A 340 -10.98 8.97 8.04
N GLY A 341 -11.02 8.05 7.09
CA GLY A 341 -12.12 7.86 6.14
C GLY A 341 -11.86 8.41 4.76
N ASN A 342 -10.62 8.78 4.43
CA ASN A 342 -10.26 9.44 3.18
C ASN A 342 -9.43 8.55 2.25
N GLY A 343 -9.64 8.70 0.93
CA GLY A 343 -8.87 7.98 -0.09
C GLY A 343 -9.20 6.50 -0.13
N GLY A 344 -10.30 6.10 -0.77
CA GLY A 344 -10.67 4.68 -0.87
C GLY A 344 -9.57 3.83 -1.47
N ALA A 345 -9.03 4.23 -2.61
CA ALA A 345 -7.82 3.64 -3.18
C ALA A 345 -6.56 4.32 -2.65
N ILE A 346 -6.44 5.65 -2.78
CA ILE A 346 -5.21 6.39 -2.55
C ILE A 346 -5.43 7.55 -1.58
N TYR A 347 -4.63 7.60 -0.52
CA TYR A 347 -4.47 8.75 0.38
C TYR A 347 -3.06 9.31 0.23
N ASN A 348 -2.95 10.53 -0.29
CA ASN A 348 -1.67 11.20 -0.50
C ASN A 348 -1.72 12.60 0.12
N ASP A 349 -1.02 12.77 1.22
CA ASP A 349 -0.93 14.02 1.98
C ASP A 349 0.53 14.50 2.06
N GLY A 350 0.73 15.81 2.12
CA GLY A 350 2.04 16.42 2.24
C GLY A 350 2.08 17.85 1.79
N ASN A 351 3.27 18.33 1.50
CA ASN A 351 3.49 19.68 0.95
C ASN A 351 3.79 19.62 -0.55
N GLU A 352 5.06 19.41 -0.91
CA GLU A 352 5.54 19.40 -2.30
C GLU A 352 5.44 17.98 -2.91
N ILE A 353 4.22 17.48 -3.08
CA ILE A 353 3.97 16.13 -3.56
C ILE A 353 3.43 16.14 -4.99
N VAL A 354 3.78 15.11 -5.75
CA VAL A 354 3.32 14.88 -7.11
C VAL A 354 2.69 13.50 -7.20
N LEU A 355 1.48 13.43 -7.76
CA LEU A 355 0.81 12.16 -8.06
C LEU A 355 0.56 12.09 -9.56
N ASN A 356 1.27 11.19 -10.23
CA ASN A 356 1.06 10.87 -11.64
C ASN A 356 0.42 9.48 -11.78
N ILE A 357 -0.70 9.43 -12.49
CA ILE A 357 -1.45 8.20 -12.77
C ILE A 357 -1.54 8.08 -14.29
N SER A 358 -0.94 7.04 -14.87
CA SER A 358 -0.87 6.85 -16.32
C SER A 358 -1.29 5.45 -16.73
N GLY A 359 -2.13 5.33 -17.77
CA GLY A 359 -2.59 4.05 -18.31
C GLY A 359 -3.27 3.14 -17.29
N SER A 360 -3.88 3.68 -16.25
CA SER A 360 -4.36 2.93 -15.08
C SER A 360 -5.88 2.97 -14.94
N LEU A 361 -6.42 1.97 -14.22
CA LEU A 361 -7.84 1.91 -13.86
C LEU A 361 -7.99 1.99 -12.34
N ILE A 362 -8.86 2.92 -11.87
CA ILE A 362 -9.28 3.05 -10.47
C ILE A 362 -10.81 2.95 -10.42
N GLU A 363 -11.33 1.87 -9.84
CA GLU A 363 -12.78 1.63 -9.86
C GLU A 363 -13.30 0.95 -8.60
N ASN A 364 -14.57 1.19 -8.28
CA ASN A 364 -15.29 0.53 -7.17
C ASN A 364 -14.64 0.73 -5.78
N ASP A 365 -13.75 1.69 -5.64
CA ASP A 365 -13.11 2.02 -4.36
C ASP A 365 -14.04 2.89 -3.51
N LYS A 366 -13.96 2.76 -2.18
CA LYS A 366 -14.89 3.41 -1.24
C LYS A 366 -14.16 4.18 -0.16
N ALA A 367 -14.67 5.37 0.14
CA ALA A 367 -14.24 6.18 1.29
C ALA A 367 -15.48 6.62 2.07
N ASN A 368 -15.44 6.50 3.39
CA ASN A 368 -16.54 6.99 4.22
C ASN A 368 -16.63 8.50 4.22
N GLU A 369 -15.50 9.20 4.04
CA GLU A 369 -15.44 10.65 4.05
C GLU A 369 -15.17 11.23 2.65
N GLY A 370 -13.95 11.34 2.20
CA GLY A 370 -13.65 12.01 0.93
C GLY A 370 -12.70 11.29 0.01
N GLY A 371 -12.85 11.54 -1.30
CA GLY A 371 -11.94 11.03 -2.31
C GLY A 371 -11.92 9.50 -2.42
N SER A 372 -13.04 8.87 -2.74
CA SER A 372 -13.12 7.40 -2.81
C SER A 372 -12.13 6.77 -3.79
N ALA A 373 -11.84 7.42 -4.91
CA ALA A 373 -10.70 7.05 -5.74
C ALA A 373 -9.39 7.61 -5.15
N VAL A 374 -9.31 8.93 -4.99
CA VAL A 374 -8.08 9.61 -4.59
C VAL A 374 -8.39 10.77 -3.65
N PHE A 375 -7.73 10.77 -2.50
CA PHE A 375 -7.60 11.93 -1.62
C PHE A 375 -6.17 12.47 -1.77
N PHE A 376 -6.04 13.68 -2.33
CA PHE A 376 -4.77 14.36 -2.57
C PHE A 376 -4.76 15.72 -1.91
N VAL A 377 -3.92 15.92 -0.91
CA VAL A 377 -3.81 17.19 -0.19
C VAL A 377 -2.37 17.66 -0.16
N SER A 378 -2.08 18.74 -0.89
CA SER A 378 -0.85 19.51 -0.76
C SER A 378 -1.11 20.68 0.18
N ASN A 379 -0.65 20.57 1.43
CA ASN A 379 -0.96 21.51 2.50
C ASN A 379 -0.48 22.95 2.19
N ASN A 380 0.66 23.09 1.53
CA ASN A 380 1.19 24.37 1.07
C ASN A 380 0.72 24.78 -0.34
N LYS A 381 -0.12 23.93 -0.98
CA LYS A 381 -0.65 24.14 -2.33
C LYS A 381 0.44 24.27 -3.42
N THR A 382 1.55 23.57 -3.27
CA THR A 382 2.61 23.50 -4.30
C THR A 382 2.57 22.23 -5.10
N GLY A 383 1.94 21.18 -4.58
CA GLY A 383 1.83 19.87 -5.20
C GLY A 383 0.92 19.84 -6.43
N SER A 384 1.01 18.77 -7.19
CA SER A 384 0.24 18.57 -8.43
C SER A 384 -0.24 17.12 -8.58
N ILE A 385 -1.37 16.95 -9.27
CA ILE A 385 -1.92 15.65 -9.65
C ILE A 385 -2.20 15.64 -11.15
N THR A 386 -1.78 14.56 -11.83
CA THR A 386 -1.96 14.36 -13.26
C THR A 386 -2.50 12.97 -13.54
N LEU A 387 -3.54 12.88 -14.36
CA LEU A 387 -4.07 11.65 -14.94
C LEU A 387 -3.82 11.67 -16.44
N THR A 388 -3.20 10.63 -16.97
CA THR A 388 -2.94 10.46 -18.40
C THR A 388 -3.39 9.09 -18.88
N ASP A 389 -4.17 9.01 -19.96
CA ASP A 389 -4.63 7.74 -20.56
C ASP A 389 -5.25 6.77 -19.53
N SER A 390 -5.95 7.30 -18.53
CA SER A 390 -6.44 6.54 -17.37
C SER A 390 -7.96 6.62 -17.25
N ILE A 391 -8.53 5.64 -16.56
CA ILE A 391 -9.97 5.57 -16.31
C ILE A 391 -10.20 5.52 -14.80
N THR A 392 -11.11 6.37 -14.32
CA THR A 392 -11.67 6.25 -12.98
C THR A 392 -13.18 6.19 -13.07
N ARG A 393 -13.80 5.20 -12.40
CA ARG A 393 -15.25 5.00 -12.48
C ARG A 393 -15.81 4.26 -11.26
N ASN A 394 -17.11 4.39 -11.04
CA ASN A 394 -17.83 3.69 -9.99
C ASN A 394 -17.24 3.90 -8.57
N ASN A 395 -16.55 5.01 -8.35
CA ASN A 395 -16.05 5.38 -7.04
C ASN A 395 -17.10 6.28 -6.38
N PRO A 396 -17.91 5.78 -5.44
CA PRO A 396 -19.05 6.50 -4.92
C PRO A 396 -18.59 7.74 -4.15
N ARG A 397 -19.38 8.80 -4.20
CA ARG A 397 -19.16 9.96 -3.35
C ARG A 397 -19.28 9.55 -1.88
N GLY A 398 -18.27 9.90 -1.09
CA GLY A 398 -18.38 9.92 0.35
C GLY A 398 -19.13 11.17 0.84
N THR A 399 -18.73 11.77 1.95
CA THR A 399 -19.35 13.00 2.46
C THR A 399 -18.97 14.21 1.61
N PHE A 400 -17.76 14.25 1.05
CA PHE A 400 -17.26 15.33 0.19
C PHE A 400 -16.38 14.84 -0.95
N GLU A 401 -16.26 15.68 -1.98
CA GLU A 401 -15.36 15.50 -3.12
C GLU A 401 -15.12 16.87 -3.79
N THR A 402 -14.10 16.97 -4.63
CA THR A 402 -13.86 18.16 -5.47
C THR A 402 -14.97 18.27 -6.52
N PRO A 403 -15.62 19.44 -6.69
CA PRO A 403 -16.61 19.66 -7.75
C PRO A 403 -16.09 19.24 -9.12
N ASP A 404 -16.95 18.64 -9.93
CA ASP A 404 -16.66 18.15 -11.29
C ASP A 404 -15.55 17.08 -11.40
N LEU A 405 -15.14 16.50 -10.26
CA LEU A 405 -14.12 15.44 -10.19
C LEU A 405 -14.64 14.25 -9.35
N PRO A 406 -15.56 13.43 -9.89
CA PRO A 406 -16.14 12.30 -9.17
C PRO A 406 -15.10 11.36 -8.54
N GLY A 407 -15.27 11.06 -7.26
CA GLY A 407 -14.38 10.19 -6.52
C GLY A 407 -13.05 10.81 -6.09
N PHE A 408 -12.79 12.08 -6.39
CA PHE A 408 -11.56 12.77 -6.00
C PHE A 408 -11.81 13.86 -4.96
N TYR A 409 -10.88 14.01 -4.05
CA TYR A 409 -10.71 15.22 -3.26
C TYR A 409 -9.29 15.75 -3.47
N VAL A 410 -9.18 17.00 -3.99
CA VAL A 410 -7.90 17.55 -4.43
C VAL A 410 -7.69 18.96 -3.85
N ILE A 411 -6.61 19.12 -3.10
CA ILE A 411 -6.01 20.40 -2.75
C ILE A 411 -4.61 20.44 -3.35
N ALA A 412 -4.40 21.25 -4.38
CA ALA A 412 -3.16 21.31 -5.15
C ALA A 412 -2.86 22.75 -5.60
N LYS A 413 -1.72 22.94 -6.27
CA LYS A 413 -1.32 24.23 -6.87
C LYS A 413 -2.28 24.68 -7.95
N GLN A 414 -2.75 23.74 -8.75
CA GLN A 414 -3.70 23.93 -9.85
C GLN A 414 -4.75 22.81 -9.78
N PRO A 415 -5.89 22.96 -10.44
CA PRO A 415 -6.80 21.83 -10.67
C PRO A 415 -6.07 20.63 -11.23
N ALA A 416 -6.60 19.41 -10.98
CA ALA A 416 -6.05 18.18 -11.53
C ALA A 416 -5.90 18.28 -13.05
N THR A 417 -4.73 17.90 -13.56
CA THR A 417 -4.50 17.80 -15.01
C THR A 417 -5.03 16.45 -15.49
N VAL A 418 -5.93 16.49 -16.48
CA VAL A 418 -6.57 15.29 -17.04
C VAL A 418 -6.32 15.26 -18.54
N VAL A 419 -5.54 14.28 -19.01
CA VAL A 419 -5.14 14.13 -20.42
C VAL A 419 -5.62 12.77 -20.92
N ASN A 420 -6.41 12.74 -21.97
CA ASN A 420 -6.96 11.52 -22.59
C ASN A 420 -7.58 10.53 -21.57
N SER A 421 -8.05 11.03 -20.44
CA SER A 421 -8.53 10.22 -19.32
C SER A 421 -10.03 10.40 -19.10
N GLN A 422 -10.67 9.41 -18.51
CA GLN A 422 -12.09 9.44 -18.18
C GLN A 422 -12.27 9.40 -16.66
N ILE A 423 -13.05 10.35 -16.13
CA ILE A 423 -13.43 10.38 -14.73
C ILE A 423 -14.96 10.29 -14.68
N LEU A 424 -15.45 9.11 -14.35
CA LEU A 424 -16.86 8.74 -14.38
C LEU A 424 -17.37 8.45 -12.97
N ARG A 425 -18.70 8.74 -12.75
CA ARG A 425 -19.38 8.41 -11.50
C ARG A 425 -19.68 6.92 -11.44
#